data_906f274a73bd5792c72fe03542567948
#
_entry.id   906f274a73bd5792c72fe03542567948
#
_cell.length_a   1.000
_cell.length_b   1.000
_cell.length_c   1.000
_cell.angle_alpha   90.00
_cell.angle_beta   90.00
_cell.angle_gamma   90.00
#
_symmetry.space_group_name_H-M   'P 1'
#
loop_
_entity.id
_entity.type
_entity.pdbx_description
1 polymer ?
#
loop_
_entity_poly.entity_id
_entity_poly.type
_entity_poly.pdbx_seq_one_letter_code
_entity_poly.pdbx_strand_id
1 'polypeptide(L)'
;MTNNKIETSQNILNSARGFLRIEQDGLRALEAQLDEHFVTAVEWLLACRGKVVVTGMGKSGHIGRKLSATLSSTGTPSLFLHPGEGVHGDLGVVARQDVVILLSNSGTTEEMLQLLPSLRSIGCQTVSITRNPSSPLAMQASLHISCQV
;
A
#
# COMPACT_ATOMS: atom_id res chain seq x y z
N MET A 1 -23.67 37.45 7.30
CA MET A 1 -23.96 37.24 5.88
C MET A 1 -22.66 36.91 5.17
N THR A 2 -22.30 35.65 5.07
CA THR A 2 -21.06 35.16 4.46
C THR A 2 -21.16 35.32 2.96
N ASN A 3 -20.31 36.15 2.39
CA ASN A 3 -20.17 36.43 0.96
C ASN A 3 -19.65 35.16 0.25
N ASN A 4 -20.55 34.31 -0.17
CA ASN A 4 -20.26 33.12 -0.99
C ASN A 4 -19.99 33.65 -2.42
N LYS A 5 -18.77 34.15 -2.67
CA LYS A 5 -18.31 34.46 -4.02
C LYS A 5 -18.29 33.16 -4.79
N ILE A 6 -19.27 32.96 -5.66
CA ILE A 6 -19.23 31.90 -6.67
C ILE A 6 -17.94 32.11 -7.45
N GLU A 7 -17.00 31.15 -7.37
CA GLU A 7 -15.76 31.17 -8.14
C GLU A 7 -16.10 31.30 -9.63
N THR A 8 -15.41 32.18 -10.33
CA THR A 8 -15.57 32.28 -11.79
C THR A 8 -15.08 30.98 -12.44
N SER A 9 -15.63 30.62 -13.61
CA SER A 9 -15.20 29.42 -14.36
C SER A 9 -13.68 29.35 -14.51
N GLN A 10 -13.02 30.51 -14.71
CA GLN A 10 -11.56 30.56 -14.82
C GLN A 10 -10.86 30.22 -13.51
N ASN A 11 -11.40 30.61 -12.35
CA ASN A 11 -10.85 30.26 -11.03
C ASN A 11 -10.98 28.77 -10.78
N ILE A 12 -12.10 28.14 -11.15
CA ILE A 12 -12.31 26.70 -11.04
C ILE A 12 -11.26 25.94 -11.88
N LEU A 13 -11.06 26.35 -13.13
CA LEU A 13 -10.04 25.73 -14.01
C LEU A 13 -8.62 25.92 -13.47
N ASN A 14 -8.31 27.08 -12.92
CA ASN A 14 -7.00 27.35 -12.35
C ASN A 14 -6.75 26.50 -11.08
N SER A 15 -7.76 26.35 -10.23
CA SER A 15 -7.71 25.47 -9.05
C SER A 15 -7.50 24.00 -9.47
N ALA A 16 -8.26 23.51 -10.46
CA ALA A 16 -8.11 22.15 -10.98
C ALA A 16 -6.71 21.89 -11.54
N ARG A 17 -6.16 22.84 -12.32
CA ARG A 17 -4.77 22.76 -12.81
C ARG A 17 -3.75 22.78 -11.66
N GLY A 18 -4.04 23.55 -10.60
CA GLY A 18 -3.21 23.61 -9.39
C GLY A 18 -3.12 22.25 -8.70
N PHE A 19 -4.24 21.58 -8.50
CA PHE A 19 -4.27 20.22 -7.93
C PHE A 19 -3.49 19.23 -8.78
N LEU A 20 -3.67 19.23 -10.10
CA LEU A 20 -2.93 18.33 -11.00
C LEU A 20 -1.41 18.55 -10.93
N ARG A 21 -0.96 19.81 -10.74
CA ARG A 21 0.48 20.09 -10.55
C ARG A 21 1.00 19.52 -9.23
N ILE A 22 0.24 19.66 -8.13
CA ILE A 22 0.61 19.07 -6.84
C ILE A 22 0.76 17.55 -6.96
N GLU A 23 -0.17 16.89 -7.65
CA GLU A 23 -0.08 15.44 -7.89
C GLU A 23 1.12 15.06 -8.77
N GLN A 24 1.41 15.85 -9.82
CA GLN A 24 2.60 15.65 -10.66
C GLN A 24 3.90 15.78 -9.85
N ASP A 25 3.97 16.78 -8.96
CA ASP A 25 5.15 16.97 -8.10
C ASP A 25 5.30 15.82 -7.10
N GLY A 26 4.18 15.30 -6.56
CA GLY A 26 4.18 14.08 -5.75
C GLY A 26 4.70 12.85 -6.51
N LEU A 27 4.28 12.66 -7.76
CA LEU A 27 4.78 11.56 -8.59
C LEU A 27 6.28 11.69 -8.89
N ARG A 28 6.79 12.90 -9.15
CA ARG A 28 8.23 13.14 -9.33
C ARG A 28 9.03 12.85 -8.05
N ALA A 29 8.48 13.24 -6.89
CA ALA A 29 9.09 12.92 -5.60
C ALA A 29 9.14 11.41 -5.36
N LEU A 30 8.10 10.68 -5.76
CA LEU A 30 8.07 9.22 -5.66
C LEU A 30 9.06 8.55 -6.62
N GLU A 31 9.16 9.03 -7.87
CA GLU A 31 10.13 8.54 -8.85
C GLU A 31 11.56 8.61 -8.31
N ALA A 32 11.91 9.72 -7.63
CA ALA A 32 13.23 9.92 -7.02
C ALA A 32 13.50 9.00 -5.81
N GLN A 33 12.49 8.34 -5.26
CA GLN A 33 12.61 7.41 -4.13
C GLN A 33 12.71 5.94 -4.57
N LEU A 34 12.54 5.64 -5.87
CA LEU A 34 12.69 4.27 -6.36
C LEU A 34 14.15 3.82 -6.21
N ASP A 35 14.35 2.70 -5.50
CA ASP A 35 15.65 2.15 -5.16
C ASP A 35 15.68 0.62 -5.32
N GLU A 36 16.74 -0.02 -4.86
CA GLU A 36 16.93 -1.48 -4.90
C GLU A 36 15.85 -2.25 -4.10
N HIS A 37 15.20 -1.62 -3.12
CA HIS A 37 14.08 -2.26 -2.42
C HIS A 37 12.88 -2.44 -3.35
N PHE A 38 12.62 -1.47 -4.24
CA PHE A 38 11.58 -1.63 -5.25
C PHE A 38 11.91 -2.76 -6.22
N VAL A 39 13.17 -2.87 -6.68
CA VAL A 39 13.63 -3.97 -7.54
C VAL A 39 13.41 -5.31 -6.84
N THR A 40 13.87 -5.44 -5.60
CA THR A 40 13.71 -6.64 -4.79
C THR A 40 12.23 -7.03 -4.62
N ALA A 41 11.35 -6.06 -4.37
CA ALA A 41 9.92 -6.32 -4.26
C ALA A 41 9.34 -6.89 -5.57
N VAL A 42 9.72 -6.33 -6.71
CA VAL A 42 9.30 -6.83 -8.04
C VAL A 42 9.80 -8.25 -8.27
N GLU A 43 11.05 -8.54 -7.93
CA GLU A 43 11.64 -9.89 -8.04
C GLU A 43 10.88 -10.91 -7.16
N TRP A 44 10.52 -10.53 -5.93
CA TRP A 44 9.72 -11.40 -5.06
C TRP A 44 8.33 -11.67 -5.63
N LEU A 45 7.69 -10.66 -6.21
CA LEU A 45 6.38 -10.82 -6.85
C LEU A 45 6.47 -11.74 -8.09
N LEU A 46 7.50 -11.59 -8.92
CA LEU A 46 7.73 -12.43 -10.10
C LEU A 46 8.08 -13.88 -9.71
N ALA A 47 8.81 -14.08 -8.62
CA ALA A 47 9.19 -15.41 -8.12
C ALA A 47 8.11 -16.05 -7.23
N CYS A 48 7.01 -15.35 -6.94
CA CYS A 48 5.95 -15.83 -6.06
C CYS A 48 5.31 -17.10 -6.62
N ARG A 49 5.39 -18.20 -5.84
CA ARG A 49 4.82 -19.50 -6.20
C ARG A 49 3.41 -19.72 -5.65
N GLY A 50 2.98 -18.86 -4.76
CA GLY A 50 1.64 -18.83 -4.19
C GLY A 50 0.80 -17.73 -4.82
N LYS A 51 0.33 -16.83 -3.99
CA LYS A 51 -0.44 -15.64 -4.38
C LYS A 51 0.11 -14.39 -3.71
N VAL A 52 -0.25 -13.24 -4.26
CA VAL A 52 0.01 -11.96 -3.63
C VAL A 52 -1.18 -11.59 -2.75
N VAL A 53 -0.96 -11.50 -1.44
CA VAL A 53 -1.97 -11.05 -0.50
C VAL A 53 -1.76 -9.56 -0.24
N VAL A 54 -2.77 -8.74 -0.51
CA VAL A 54 -2.71 -7.30 -0.26
C VAL A 54 -3.58 -6.97 0.95
N THR A 55 -3.04 -6.20 1.88
CA THR A 55 -3.77 -5.82 3.10
C THR A 55 -3.59 -4.33 3.41
N GLY A 56 -4.60 -3.72 4.04
CA GLY A 56 -4.60 -2.31 4.42
C GLY A 56 -5.94 -1.86 4.99
N MET A 57 -5.94 -0.81 5.82
CA MET A 57 -7.13 -0.25 6.47
C MET A 57 -7.65 0.99 5.75
N GLY A 58 -8.95 1.24 5.83
CA GLY A 58 -9.59 2.47 5.35
C GLY A 58 -9.24 2.79 3.90
N LYS A 59 -8.72 3.98 3.63
CA LYS A 59 -8.32 4.43 2.28
C LYS A 59 -7.22 3.54 1.68
N SER A 60 -6.24 3.11 2.48
CA SER A 60 -5.21 2.15 2.05
C SER A 60 -5.83 0.80 1.69
N GLY A 61 -6.87 0.37 2.38
CA GLY A 61 -7.63 -0.84 2.04
C GLY A 61 -8.34 -0.74 0.69
N HIS A 62 -8.94 0.41 0.35
CA HIS A 62 -9.54 0.62 -0.98
C HIS A 62 -8.50 0.54 -2.10
N ILE A 63 -7.33 1.15 -1.90
CA ILE A 63 -6.20 1.04 -2.84
C ILE A 63 -5.71 -0.41 -2.93
N GLY A 64 -5.61 -1.11 -1.79
CA GLY A 64 -5.21 -2.51 -1.73
C GLY A 64 -6.16 -3.44 -2.51
N ARG A 65 -7.47 -3.25 -2.38
CA ARG A 65 -8.47 -4.00 -3.18
C ARG A 65 -8.29 -3.76 -4.68
N LYS A 66 -8.07 -2.49 -5.09
CA LYS A 66 -7.80 -2.17 -6.50
C LYS A 66 -6.50 -2.83 -6.98
N LEU A 67 -5.43 -2.76 -6.20
CA LEU A 67 -4.14 -3.38 -6.53
C LEU A 67 -4.29 -4.90 -6.72
N SER A 68 -4.93 -5.58 -5.76
CA SER A 68 -5.20 -7.01 -5.82
C SER A 68 -6.01 -7.39 -7.06
N ALA A 69 -7.08 -6.65 -7.37
CA ALA A 69 -7.88 -6.86 -8.57
C ALA A 69 -7.06 -6.67 -9.85
N THR A 70 -6.19 -5.66 -9.90
CA THR A 70 -5.29 -5.41 -11.04
C THR A 70 -4.30 -6.56 -11.23
N LEU A 71 -3.64 -7.01 -10.17
CA LEU A 71 -2.72 -8.16 -10.21
C LEU A 71 -3.43 -9.40 -10.75
N SER A 72 -4.62 -9.72 -10.24
CA SER A 72 -5.41 -10.87 -10.71
C SER A 72 -5.79 -10.76 -12.18
N SER A 73 -6.19 -9.57 -12.64
CA SER A 73 -6.58 -9.35 -14.04
C SER A 73 -5.41 -9.41 -15.02
N THR A 74 -4.19 -9.23 -14.53
CA THR A 74 -2.94 -9.28 -15.32
C THR A 74 -2.17 -10.60 -15.16
N GLY A 75 -2.79 -11.61 -14.55
CA GLY A 75 -2.25 -12.97 -14.49
C GLY A 75 -1.47 -13.31 -13.21
N THR A 76 -1.38 -12.40 -12.23
CA THR A 76 -0.78 -12.68 -10.92
C THR A 76 -1.88 -13.04 -9.92
N PRO A 77 -1.97 -14.28 -9.41
CA PRO A 77 -2.97 -14.65 -8.42
C PRO A 77 -2.88 -13.72 -7.19
N SER A 78 -3.97 -13.06 -6.85
CA SER A 78 -3.97 -12.11 -5.74
C SER A 78 -5.31 -12.09 -5.03
N LEU A 79 -5.29 -11.81 -3.72
CA LEU A 79 -6.47 -11.54 -2.92
C LEU A 79 -6.23 -10.33 -1.99
N PHE A 80 -7.30 -9.67 -1.63
CA PHE A 80 -7.27 -8.66 -0.58
C PHE A 80 -7.75 -9.27 0.73
N LEU A 81 -6.95 -9.14 1.79
CA LEU A 81 -7.28 -9.54 3.16
C LEU A 81 -7.46 -8.28 4.02
N HIS A 82 -8.65 -8.10 4.61
CA HIS A 82 -8.84 -7.02 5.56
C HIS A 82 -8.08 -7.31 6.85
N PRO A 83 -7.27 -6.36 7.41
CA PRO A 83 -6.43 -6.64 8.57
C PRO A 83 -7.22 -7.12 9.79
N GLY A 84 -8.39 -6.51 10.07
CA GLY A 84 -9.27 -6.95 11.16
C GLY A 84 -9.75 -8.39 11.01
N GLU A 85 -10.14 -8.82 9.80
CA GLU A 85 -10.52 -10.22 9.52
C GLU A 85 -9.32 -11.15 9.69
N GLY A 86 -8.14 -10.72 9.25
CA GLY A 86 -6.89 -11.46 9.44
C GLY A 86 -6.57 -11.72 10.91
N VAL A 87 -6.75 -10.73 11.80
CA VAL A 87 -6.57 -10.89 13.24
C VAL A 87 -7.58 -11.88 13.84
N HIS A 88 -8.79 -11.95 13.29
CA HIS A 88 -9.87 -12.81 13.78
C HIS A 88 -9.93 -14.21 13.14
N GLY A 89 -8.93 -14.61 12.35
CA GLY A 89 -8.80 -15.98 11.87
C GLY A 89 -8.58 -16.14 10.36
N ASP A 90 -8.95 -15.15 9.55
CA ASP A 90 -8.84 -15.26 8.07
C ASP A 90 -7.38 -15.27 7.58
N LEU A 91 -6.41 -15.04 8.48
CA LEU A 91 -4.99 -15.17 8.15
C LEU A 91 -4.60 -16.60 7.72
N GLY A 92 -5.43 -17.59 8.00
CA GLY A 92 -5.29 -18.97 7.52
C GLY A 92 -5.25 -19.12 6.00
N VAL A 93 -5.67 -18.09 5.24
CA VAL A 93 -5.54 -18.09 3.78
C VAL A 93 -4.11 -17.82 3.30
N VAL A 94 -3.22 -17.32 4.17
CA VAL A 94 -1.83 -17.00 3.85
C VAL A 94 -0.95 -18.23 4.00
N ALA A 95 -0.13 -18.50 3.00
CA ALA A 95 0.83 -19.60 3.00
C ALA A 95 2.28 -19.09 2.91
N ARG A 96 3.24 -19.96 3.26
CA ARG A 96 4.67 -19.63 3.25
C ARG A 96 5.19 -19.14 1.89
N GLN A 97 4.65 -19.65 0.79
CA GLN A 97 5.04 -19.28 -0.57
C GLN A 97 4.38 -18.00 -1.09
N ASP A 98 3.54 -17.36 -0.27
CA ASP A 98 2.87 -16.11 -0.64
C ASP A 98 3.79 -14.90 -0.38
N VAL A 99 3.48 -13.80 -1.08
CA VAL A 99 4.03 -12.48 -0.79
C VAL A 99 2.91 -11.61 -0.24
N VAL A 100 3.11 -10.98 0.91
CA VAL A 100 2.11 -10.12 1.57
C VAL A 100 2.51 -8.66 1.43
N ILE A 101 1.68 -7.85 0.76
CA ILE A 101 1.85 -6.40 0.64
C ILE A 101 1.02 -5.71 1.71
N LEU A 102 1.69 -4.92 2.56
CA LEU A 102 1.12 -4.23 3.71
C LEU A 102 1.06 -2.72 3.43
N LEU A 103 -0.15 -2.18 3.20
CA LEU A 103 -0.35 -0.77 2.85
C LEU A 103 -0.79 0.03 4.08
N SER A 104 0.04 0.95 4.53
CA SER A 104 -0.29 1.86 5.64
C SER A 104 0.45 3.19 5.51
N ASN A 105 -0.24 4.29 5.33
CA ASN A 105 0.41 5.60 5.20
C ASN A 105 1.27 5.94 6.44
N SER A 106 0.74 5.78 7.65
CA SER A 106 1.47 6.05 8.89
C SER A 106 2.46 4.94 9.28
N GLY A 107 2.18 3.69 8.90
CA GLY A 107 2.91 2.51 9.36
C GLY A 107 2.70 2.17 10.85
N THR A 108 1.67 2.77 11.49
CA THR A 108 1.36 2.60 12.92
C THR A 108 -0.03 2.01 13.16
N THR A 109 -0.72 1.56 12.11
CA THR A 109 -2.06 0.97 12.20
C THR A 109 -1.99 -0.31 13.03
N GLU A 110 -2.73 -0.35 14.15
CA GLU A 110 -2.63 -1.40 15.15
C GLU A 110 -2.95 -2.78 14.58
N GLU A 111 -4.05 -2.92 13.84
CA GLU A 111 -4.46 -4.18 13.22
C GLU A 111 -3.41 -4.71 12.23
N MET A 112 -2.70 -3.81 11.54
CA MET A 112 -1.61 -4.20 10.65
C MET A 112 -0.41 -4.74 11.44
N LEU A 113 -0.08 -4.11 12.57
CA LEU A 113 1.01 -4.54 13.44
C LEU A 113 0.69 -5.88 14.11
N GLN A 114 -0.56 -6.13 14.47
CA GLN A 114 -1.02 -7.39 15.05
C GLN A 114 -0.89 -8.59 14.08
N LEU A 115 -0.88 -8.36 12.76
CA LEU A 115 -0.67 -9.43 11.78
C LEU A 115 0.80 -9.90 11.71
N LEU A 116 1.76 -9.01 11.98
CA LEU A 116 3.18 -9.27 11.72
C LEU A 116 3.74 -10.51 12.44
N PRO A 117 3.45 -10.77 13.74
CA PRO A 117 3.93 -11.96 14.41
C PRO A 117 3.47 -13.25 13.74
N SER A 118 2.20 -13.30 13.32
CA SER A 118 1.63 -14.46 12.64
C SER A 118 2.19 -14.64 11.23
N LEU A 119 2.34 -13.55 10.45
CA LEU A 119 2.98 -13.59 9.14
C LEU A 119 4.43 -14.07 9.23
N ARG A 120 5.16 -13.63 10.25
CA ARG A 120 6.53 -14.11 10.54
C ARG A 120 6.55 -15.61 10.89
N SER A 121 5.58 -16.09 11.68
CA SER A 121 5.45 -17.50 12.02
C SER A 121 5.13 -18.36 10.79
N ILE A 122 4.28 -17.88 9.87
CA ILE A 122 3.98 -18.52 8.58
C ILE A 122 5.25 -18.59 7.72
N GLY A 123 6.14 -17.61 7.85
CA GLY A 123 7.40 -17.52 7.10
C GLY A 123 7.22 -17.04 5.65
N CYS A 124 6.15 -16.28 5.37
CA CYS A 124 5.94 -15.61 4.08
C CYS A 124 6.77 -14.33 3.98
N GLN A 125 7.04 -13.88 2.76
CA GLN A 125 7.68 -12.60 2.49
C GLN A 125 6.68 -11.46 2.70
N THR A 126 7.11 -10.39 3.39
CA THR A 126 6.27 -9.21 3.65
C THR A 126 6.91 -7.96 3.08
N VAL A 127 6.15 -7.19 2.32
CA VAL A 127 6.54 -5.90 1.75
C VAL A 127 5.65 -4.82 2.34
N SER A 128 6.21 -3.92 3.15
CA SER A 128 5.48 -2.75 3.65
C SER A 128 5.63 -1.57 2.71
N ILE A 129 4.55 -0.84 2.48
CA ILE A 129 4.55 0.43 1.76
C ILE A 129 4.02 1.49 2.72
N THR A 130 4.90 2.39 3.18
CA THR A 130 4.53 3.45 4.14
C THR A 130 5.21 4.77 3.79
N ARG A 131 4.67 5.86 4.32
CA ARG A 131 5.31 7.18 4.23
C ARG A 131 6.55 7.29 5.13
N ASN A 132 6.56 6.62 6.28
CA ASN A 132 7.61 6.74 7.28
C ASN A 132 8.47 5.46 7.34
N PRO A 133 9.74 5.49 6.86
CA PRO A 133 10.63 4.35 6.90
C PRO A 133 11.02 3.91 8.33
N SER A 134 10.87 4.80 9.31
CA SER A 134 11.11 4.49 10.73
C SER A 134 9.84 4.02 11.47
N SER A 135 8.74 3.80 10.75
CA SER A 135 7.50 3.30 11.38
C SER A 135 7.64 1.85 11.84
N PRO A 136 6.87 1.43 12.87
CA PRO A 136 6.89 0.04 13.34
C PRO A 136 6.63 -0.98 12.24
N LEU A 137 5.73 -0.67 11.29
CA LEU A 137 5.42 -1.56 10.17
C LEU A 137 6.61 -1.68 9.20
N ALA A 138 7.27 -0.56 8.88
CA ALA A 138 8.45 -0.52 8.01
C ALA A 138 9.61 -1.31 8.61
N MET A 139 9.86 -1.13 9.91
CA MET A 139 10.97 -1.77 10.62
C MET A 139 10.78 -3.28 10.84
N GLN A 140 9.55 -3.78 10.81
CA GLN A 140 9.24 -5.17 11.11
C GLN A 140 8.91 -6.02 9.88
N ALA A 141 8.57 -5.41 8.75
CA ALA A 141 8.40 -6.11 7.49
C ALA A 141 9.75 -6.62 6.94
N SER A 142 9.71 -7.64 6.08
CA SER A 142 10.92 -8.19 5.45
C SER A 142 11.55 -7.19 4.47
N LEU A 143 10.73 -6.34 3.86
CA LEU A 143 11.15 -5.31 2.92
C LEU A 143 10.25 -4.08 3.11
N HIS A 144 10.82 -2.88 2.93
CA HIS A 144 10.07 -1.63 2.99
C HIS A 144 10.27 -0.82 1.72
N ILE A 145 9.16 -0.31 1.19
CA ILE A 145 9.14 0.68 0.11
C ILE A 145 8.64 2.00 0.68
N SER A 146 9.43 3.05 0.52
CA SER A 146 9.05 4.41 0.93
C SER A 146 8.06 5.02 -0.08
N CYS A 147 7.03 5.69 0.44
CA CYS A 147 6.04 6.43 -0.33
C CYS A 147 5.81 7.79 0.34
N GLN A 148 6.87 8.63 0.35
CA GLN A 148 6.83 9.99 0.88
C GLN A 148 6.44 10.96 -0.24
N VAL A 149 5.21 11.48 -0.17
CA VAL A 149 4.67 12.51 -1.05
C VAL A 149 3.94 13.57 -0.26
#